data_0cff82c6945e404377439b51913cf559
#
_entry.id   0cff82c6945e404377439b51913cf559
#
_cell.length_a   1.000
_cell.length_b   1.000
_cell.length_c   1.000
_cell.angle_alpha   90.00
_cell.angle_beta   90.00
_cell.angle_gamma   90.00
#
_symmetry.space_group_name_H-M   'P 1'
#
loop_
_entity.id
_entity.type
_entity.pdbx_description
1 polymer ?
#
loop_
_entity_poly.entity_id
_entity_poly.type
_entity_poly.pdbx_seq_one_letter_code
_entity_poly.pdbx_strand_id
1 'polypeptide(L)'
;MEFNLLHGYKGVTPFNHHPDFSSLGYQVICELGRNQEGGRITYLAEHLTSQTKVVIKQFCCANITSDWSDVKAYEREIAILQKLNHPRIPRYVSSLETPNHFYLIQEYKNAPSLGIKRDFQPEEIKQIALSVLEILVYLQQQDLPIIHRDIKPENILVDEKLNAYLVDFGLAKLQDTKIDFSTLVAGTLGFMPPEEQFGYRLTEASDLYSLGATLICLLTNTRSVEISKLIDDKYRFNFQKFSLPISPQFSTWLRKMVERNSKRRYPNAAEALQALKPIQVIGTNSKIDNLWSEIQRLKILTILGIGAIGMLAILITNLMIFQPGNAVKSEESQNYQIQP
;
A
#
# COMPACT_ATOMS: atom_id res chain seq x y z
N MET A 1 7.67 -25.00 8.03
CA MET A 1 8.06 -23.55 8.16
C MET A 1 6.96 -22.67 7.55
N GLU A 2 5.69 -22.86 7.91
CA GLU A 2 4.52 -22.19 7.29
C GLU A 2 3.66 -21.38 8.29
N PHE A 3 4.11 -21.25 9.55
CA PHE A 3 3.29 -20.61 10.61
C PHE A 3 3.43 -19.09 10.74
N ASN A 4 4.26 -18.42 9.94
CA ASN A 4 4.57 -16.99 10.14
C ASN A 4 3.77 -15.99 9.28
N LEU A 5 2.87 -16.44 8.39
CA LEU A 5 2.09 -15.54 7.53
C LEU A 5 0.75 -15.10 8.13
N LEU A 6 0.34 -15.67 9.28
CA LEU A 6 -0.94 -15.34 9.92
C LEU A 6 -0.86 -14.22 10.99
N HIS A 7 0.31 -13.62 11.21
CA HIS A 7 0.52 -12.62 12.27
C HIS A 7 -0.15 -11.26 12.05
N GLY A 8 -0.83 -11.04 10.92
CA GLY A 8 -1.58 -9.82 10.64
C GLY A 8 -3.07 -9.83 11.03
N TYR A 9 -3.65 -10.99 11.28
CA TYR A 9 -5.08 -11.11 11.61
C TYR A 9 -5.25 -11.30 13.11
N LYS A 10 -5.52 -10.20 13.83
CA LYS A 10 -5.95 -10.27 15.24
C LYS A 10 -7.34 -10.89 15.30
N GLY A 11 -7.44 -12.12 15.79
CA GLY A 11 -8.72 -12.72 16.13
C GLY A 11 -8.97 -14.15 15.68
N VAL A 12 -7.95 -15.00 15.54
CA VAL A 12 -8.18 -16.44 15.40
C VAL A 12 -8.66 -16.98 16.74
N THR A 13 -9.96 -17.03 16.94
CA THR A 13 -10.55 -17.77 18.05
C THR A 13 -10.67 -19.26 17.65
N PRO A 14 -10.12 -20.22 18.43
CA PRO A 14 -10.04 -21.64 18.06
C PRO A 14 -11.36 -22.41 18.06
N PHE A 15 -12.50 -21.76 18.33
CA PHE A 15 -13.81 -22.42 18.53
C PHE A 15 -14.96 -21.68 17.82
N ASN A 16 -14.81 -21.32 16.54
CA ASN A 16 -15.94 -20.89 15.75
C ASN A 16 -16.40 -22.02 14.83
N HIS A 17 -17.65 -22.46 14.96
CA HIS A 17 -18.33 -23.25 13.93
C HIS A 17 -18.42 -22.40 12.65
N HIS A 18 -17.41 -22.54 11.79
CA HIS A 18 -17.49 -21.98 10.45
C HIS A 18 -18.56 -22.73 9.66
N PRO A 19 -19.24 -22.08 8.73
CA PRO A 19 -20.14 -22.76 7.82
C PRO A 19 -19.41 -23.90 7.10
N ASP A 20 -20.10 -25.05 6.95
CA ASP A 20 -19.57 -26.17 6.19
C ASP A 20 -19.81 -25.97 4.70
N PHE A 21 -18.75 -25.78 3.95
CA PHE A 21 -18.74 -25.68 2.48
C PHE A 21 -18.18 -26.93 1.80
N SER A 22 -18.01 -28.05 2.51
CA SER A 22 -17.44 -29.27 1.97
C SER A 22 -18.25 -29.84 0.81
N SER A 23 -19.58 -29.71 0.85
CA SER A 23 -20.48 -30.09 -0.25
C SER A 23 -20.26 -29.26 -1.54
N LEU A 24 -19.66 -28.07 -1.42
CA LEU A 24 -19.26 -27.22 -2.54
C LEU A 24 -17.79 -27.41 -2.93
N GLY A 25 -17.08 -28.32 -2.26
CA GLY A 25 -15.67 -28.59 -2.48
C GLY A 25 -14.73 -27.61 -1.82
N TYR A 26 -15.14 -26.86 -0.78
CA TYR A 26 -14.31 -25.90 -0.06
C TYR A 26 -14.21 -26.22 1.42
N GLN A 27 -13.03 -25.98 2.00
CA GLN A 27 -12.77 -26.01 3.43
C GLN A 27 -12.39 -24.60 3.92
N VAL A 28 -13.10 -24.10 4.92
CA VAL A 28 -12.78 -22.81 5.56
C VAL A 28 -11.48 -22.95 6.34
N ILE A 29 -10.55 -22.02 6.13
CA ILE A 29 -9.28 -21.93 6.87
C ILE A 29 -9.45 -20.98 8.06
N CYS A 30 -10.00 -19.78 7.82
CA CYS A 30 -10.22 -18.79 8.88
C CYS A 30 -11.21 -17.70 8.43
N GLU A 31 -11.74 -16.95 9.39
CA GLU A 31 -12.44 -15.70 9.14
C GLU A 31 -11.43 -14.58 8.87
N LEU A 32 -11.61 -13.85 7.77
CA LEU A 32 -10.79 -12.69 7.40
C LEU A 32 -11.36 -11.38 7.95
N GLY A 33 -12.67 -11.32 8.15
CA GLY A 33 -13.33 -10.13 8.68
C GLY A 33 -14.84 -10.26 8.73
N ARG A 34 -15.45 -9.39 9.53
CA ARG A 34 -16.90 -9.32 9.74
C ARG A 34 -17.35 -7.88 9.77
N ASN A 35 -18.40 -7.56 9.02
CA ASN A 35 -19.12 -6.29 9.15
C ASN A 35 -20.28 -6.46 10.14
N GLN A 36 -20.22 -5.75 11.27
CA GLN A 36 -21.25 -5.86 12.32
C GLN A 36 -22.59 -5.26 11.91
N GLU A 37 -22.59 -4.25 11.03
CA GLU A 37 -23.82 -3.55 10.63
C GLU A 37 -24.64 -4.28 9.56
N GLY A 38 -23.99 -5.08 8.68
CA GLY A 38 -24.64 -5.71 7.53
C GLY A 38 -24.64 -7.25 7.54
N GLY A 39 -24.23 -7.92 8.64
CA GLY A 39 -24.21 -9.39 8.67
C GLY A 39 -23.27 -10.05 7.66
N ARG A 40 -22.35 -9.28 7.03
CA ARG A 40 -21.39 -9.79 6.07
C ARG A 40 -20.19 -10.41 6.79
N ILE A 41 -19.84 -11.64 6.42
CA ILE A 41 -18.66 -12.33 6.93
C ILE A 41 -17.81 -12.75 5.73
N THR A 42 -16.50 -12.57 5.86
CA THR A 42 -15.53 -12.94 4.81
C THR A 42 -14.62 -14.03 5.34
N TYR A 43 -14.53 -15.16 4.62
CA TYR A 43 -13.70 -16.30 4.96
C TYR A 43 -12.59 -16.50 3.94
N LEU A 44 -11.43 -16.94 4.43
CA LEU A 44 -10.43 -17.61 3.61
C LEU A 44 -10.79 -19.09 3.59
N ALA A 45 -10.87 -19.68 2.41
CA ALA A 45 -11.11 -21.08 2.21
C ALA A 45 -10.15 -21.68 1.17
N GLU A 46 -10.05 -22.99 1.14
CA GLU A 46 -9.25 -23.74 0.18
C GLU A 46 -10.17 -24.71 -0.59
N HIS A 47 -10.00 -24.78 -1.90
CA HIS A 47 -10.70 -25.75 -2.72
C HIS A 47 -10.09 -27.14 -2.50
N LEU A 48 -10.88 -28.12 -2.09
CA LEU A 48 -10.42 -29.43 -1.60
C LEU A 48 -9.60 -30.23 -2.63
N THR A 49 -9.91 -30.09 -3.92
CA THR A 49 -9.23 -30.87 -4.98
C THR A 49 -7.99 -30.14 -5.50
N SER A 50 -8.10 -28.83 -5.79
CA SER A 50 -7.01 -28.05 -6.42
C SER A 50 -6.09 -27.37 -5.43
N GLN A 51 -6.42 -27.39 -4.14
CA GLN A 51 -5.71 -26.65 -3.07
C GLN A 51 -5.57 -25.15 -3.34
N THR A 52 -6.42 -24.62 -4.20
CA THR A 52 -6.44 -23.20 -4.55
C THR A 52 -7.16 -22.42 -3.46
N LYS A 53 -6.52 -21.38 -2.93
CA LYS A 53 -7.15 -20.48 -1.95
C LYS A 53 -8.16 -19.55 -2.61
N VAL A 54 -9.30 -19.39 -1.95
CA VAL A 54 -10.39 -18.50 -2.37
C VAL A 54 -10.88 -17.67 -1.19
N VAL A 55 -11.57 -16.58 -1.50
CA VAL A 55 -12.34 -15.80 -0.52
C VAL A 55 -13.81 -16.14 -0.70
N ILE A 56 -14.48 -16.48 0.40
CA ILE A 56 -15.94 -16.68 0.45
C ILE A 56 -16.53 -15.52 1.24
N LYS A 57 -17.34 -14.69 0.59
CA LYS A 57 -18.12 -13.62 1.23
C LYS A 57 -19.53 -14.16 1.49
N GLN A 58 -19.92 -14.21 2.75
CA GLN A 58 -21.28 -14.56 3.19
C GLN A 58 -22.07 -13.29 3.43
N PHE A 59 -23.27 -13.22 2.88
CA PHE A 59 -24.26 -12.17 3.10
C PHE A 59 -25.49 -12.79 3.78
N CYS A 60 -25.93 -12.22 4.88
CA CYS A 60 -27.05 -12.74 5.67
C CYS A 60 -28.39 -12.18 5.16
N CYS A 61 -29.35 -13.08 4.88
CA CYS A 61 -30.69 -12.70 4.45
C CYS A 61 -31.71 -12.63 5.62
N ALA A 62 -31.29 -12.91 6.85
CA ALA A 62 -32.19 -13.12 7.99
C ALA A 62 -33.01 -11.88 8.42
N ASN A 63 -32.70 -10.69 7.88
CA ASN A 63 -33.44 -9.45 8.17
C ASN A 63 -34.22 -8.91 6.95
N ILE A 64 -34.79 -9.79 6.13
CA ILE A 64 -35.53 -9.44 4.89
C ILE A 64 -36.73 -8.49 5.13
N THR A 65 -37.07 -8.17 6.36
CA THR A 65 -38.21 -7.28 6.63
C THR A 65 -37.93 -5.79 6.42
N SER A 66 -36.69 -5.35 6.28
CA SER A 66 -36.41 -3.91 6.17
C SER A 66 -35.24 -3.48 5.24
N ASP A 67 -34.30 -4.33 4.86
CA ASP A 67 -33.16 -3.84 4.07
C ASP A 67 -32.67 -4.81 2.98
N TRP A 68 -33.04 -4.50 1.73
CA TRP A 68 -32.56 -5.17 0.52
C TRP A 68 -31.14 -4.70 0.10
N SER A 69 -30.47 -3.89 0.91
CA SER A 69 -29.19 -3.26 0.55
C SER A 69 -28.10 -4.29 0.35
N ASP A 70 -28.02 -5.32 1.20
CA ASP A 70 -27.00 -6.37 1.11
C ASP A 70 -27.22 -7.30 -0.09
N VAL A 71 -28.49 -7.63 -0.42
CA VAL A 71 -28.81 -8.42 -1.63
C VAL A 71 -28.42 -7.64 -2.88
N LYS A 72 -28.77 -6.38 -2.96
CA LYS A 72 -28.37 -5.51 -4.09
C LYS A 72 -26.86 -5.32 -4.18
N ALA A 73 -26.16 -5.26 -3.04
CA ALA A 73 -24.69 -5.18 -3.03
C ALA A 73 -24.07 -6.47 -3.55
N TYR A 74 -24.56 -7.63 -3.14
CA TYR A 74 -24.14 -8.95 -3.61
C TYR A 74 -24.36 -9.09 -5.12
N GLU A 75 -25.59 -8.85 -5.62
CA GLU A 75 -25.88 -8.93 -7.06
C GLU A 75 -25.01 -8.00 -7.90
N ARG A 76 -24.78 -6.78 -7.41
CA ARG A 76 -23.93 -5.78 -8.07
C ARG A 76 -22.47 -6.23 -8.11
N GLU A 77 -21.94 -6.73 -6.99
CA GLU A 77 -20.56 -7.20 -6.93
C GLU A 77 -20.33 -8.35 -7.91
N ILE A 78 -21.26 -9.32 -7.99
CA ILE A 78 -21.19 -10.40 -8.97
C ILE A 78 -21.22 -9.87 -10.40
N ALA A 79 -22.21 -9.02 -10.72
CA ALA A 79 -22.39 -8.51 -12.08
C ALA A 79 -21.18 -7.71 -12.57
N ILE A 80 -20.47 -7.03 -11.67
CA ILE A 80 -19.25 -6.30 -11.99
C ILE A 80 -18.07 -7.26 -12.11
N LEU A 81 -17.84 -8.13 -11.11
CA LEU A 81 -16.68 -9.04 -11.13
C LEU A 81 -16.71 -10.01 -12.32
N GLN A 82 -17.90 -10.43 -12.78
CA GLN A 82 -18.03 -11.28 -13.98
C GLN A 82 -17.54 -10.59 -15.27
N LYS A 83 -17.57 -9.26 -15.32
CA LYS A 83 -17.11 -8.46 -16.47
C LYS A 83 -15.64 -8.10 -16.40
N LEU A 84 -15.03 -8.15 -15.20
CA LEU A 84 -13.67 -7.71 -14.99
C LEU A 84 -12.67 -8.84 -15.19
N ASN A 85 -11.60 -8.55 -15.93
CA ASN A 85 -10.45 -9.44 -16.09
C ASN A 85 -9.16 -8.63 -15.94
N HIS A 86 -8.69 -8.50 -14.70
CA HIS A 86 -7.47 -7.74 -14.39
C HIS A 86 -6.68 -8.47 -13.29
N PRO A 87 -5.35 -8.62 -13.41
CA PRO A 87 -4.55 -9.42 -12.47
C PRO A 87 -4.57 -8.89 -11.03
N ARG A 88 -4.88 -7.62 -10.83
CA ARG A 88 -4.93 -6.95 -9.52
C ARG A 88 -6.35 -6.71 -9.00
N ILE A 89 -7.36 -7.36 -9.60
CA ILE A 89 -8.73 -7.44 -9.10
C ILE A 89 -9.05 -8.92 -8.89
N PRO A 90 -9.70 -9.33 -7.77
CA PRO A 90 -10.11 -10.71 -7.59
C PRO A 90 -11.07 -11.16 -8.70
N ARG A 91 -10.76 -12.32 -9.32
CA ARG A 91 -11.67 -12.91 -10.30
C ARG A 91 -12.90 -13.52 -9.61
N TYR A 92 -14.06 -13.36 -10.21
CA TYR A 92 -15.24 -14.14 -9.86
C TYR A 92 -14.98 -15.63 -10.10
N VAL A 93 -15.31 -16.48 -9.14
CA VAL A 93 -15.21 -17.93 -9.25
C VAL A 93 -16.61 -18.53 -9.36
N SER A 94 -17.46 -18.31 -8.38
CA SER A 94 -18.83 -18.80 -8.35
C SER A 94 -19.66 -18.04 -7.32
N SER A 95 -20.96 -18.29 -7.32
CA SER A 95 -21.88 -17.80 -6.29
C SER A 95 -22.89 -18.90 -5.94
N LEU A 96 -23.38 -18.85 -4.72
CA LEU A 96 -24.38 -19.79 -4.20
C LEU A 96 -25.44 -19.02 -3.41
N GLU A 97 -26.67 -19.44 -3.57
CA GLU A 97 -27.81 -18.94 -2.80
C GLU A 97 -28.41 -20.07 -1.96
N THR A 98 -28.71 -19.75 -0.70
CA THR A 98 -29.44 -20.61 0.23
C THR A 98 -30.61 -19.84 0.80
N PRO A 99 -31.57 -20.46 1.47
CA PRO A 99 -32.72 -19.75 2.03
C PRO A 99 -32.36 -18.60 2.98
N ASN A 100 -31.19 -18.69 3.65
CA ASN A 100 -30.80 -17.73 4.69
C ASN A 100 -29.58 -16.89 4.33
N HIS A 101 -28.81 -17.26 3.29
CA HIS A 101 -27.54 -16.61 2.97
C HIS A 101 -27.25 -16.62 1.47
N PHE A 102 -26.58 -15.58 1.02
CA PHE A 102 -25.90 -15.52 -0.28
C PHE A 102 -24.39 -15.65 -0.07
N TYR A 103 -23.72 -16.33 -0.98
CA TYR A 103 -22.27 -16.53 -0.94
C TYR A 103 -21.65 -16.15 -2.28
N LEU A 104 -20.64 -15.28 -2.22
CA LEU A 104 -19.78 -14.95 -3.36
C LEU A 104 -18.42 -15.58 -3.14
N ILE A 105 -17.98 -16.39 -4.10
CA ILE A 105 -16.65 -17.02 -4.10
C ILE A 105 -15.81 -16.34 -5.14
N GLN A 106 -14.66 -15.82 -4.71
CA GLN A 106 -13.73 -15.08 -5.55
C GLN A 106 -12.27 -15.48 -5.29
N GLU A 107 -11.39 -15.12 -6.21
CA GLU A 107 -9.95 -15.35 -6.09
C GLU A 107 -9.39 -14.72 -4.82
N TYR A 108 -8.52 -15.45 -4.12
CA TYR A 108 -7.76 -14.90 -3.00
C TYR A 108 -6.52 -14.17 -3.52
N LYS A 109 -6.33 -12.92 -3.11
CA LYS A 109 -5.10 -12.16 -3.33
C LYS A 109 -4.25 -12.22 -2.07
N ASN A 110 -3.09 -12.86 -2.16
CA ASN A 110 -2.18 -13.06 -1.02
C ASN A 110 -1.39 -11.78 -0.71
N ALA A 111 -2.08 -10.81 -0.15
CA ALA A 111 -1.52 -9.53 0.26
C ALA A 111 -2.30 -8.97 1.44
N PRO A 112 -1.63 -8.34 2.45
CA PRO A 112 -2.31 -7.71 3.57
C PRO A 112 -3.03 -6.43 3.14
N SER A 113 -4.13 -6.12 3.84
CA SER A 113 -4.86 -4.86 3.67
C SER A 113 -4.07 -3.68 4.22
N LEU A 114 -4.18 -2.51 3.57
CA LEU A 114 -3.68 -1.23 4.10
C LEU A 114 -4.41 -0.77 5.37
N GLY A 115 -5.57 -1.35 5.68
CA GLY A 115 -6.25 -1.14 6.96
C GLY A 115 -5.50 -1.71 8.16
N ILE A 116 -4.57 -2.65 7.96
CA ILE A 116 -3.65 -3.14 8.98
C ILE A 116 -2.53 -2.13 9.15
N LYS A 117 -2.29 -1.71 10.41
CA LYS A 117 -1.27 -0.72 10.71
C LYS A 117 0.11 -1.18 10.22
N ARG A 118 0.67 -0.44 9.28
CA ARG A 118 2.02 -0.57 8.73
C ARG A 118 2.52 0.82 8.39
N ASP A 119 3.76 1.11 8.75
CA ASP A 119 4.39 2.38 8.40
C ASP A 119 4.99 2.27 6.98
N PHE A 120 4.59 3.19 6.11
CA PHE A 120 5.10 3.30 4.75
C PHE A 120 5.94 4.55 4.60
N GLN A 121 7.05 4.44 3.88
CA GLN A 121 7.81 5.61 3.48
C GLN A 121 7.05 6.38 2.37
N PRO A 122 7.25 7.69 2.23
CA PRO A 122 6.54 8.48 1.22
C PRO A 122 6.70 7.95 -0.22
N GLU A 123 7.86 7.41 -0.57
CA GLU A 123 8.12 6.77 -1.87
C GLU A 123 7.30 5.50 -2.07
N GLU A 124 7.15 4.68 -1.03
CA GLU A 124 6.30 3.48 -1.06
C GLU A 124 4.84 3.87 -1.27
N ILE A 125 4.39 4.94 -0.61
CA ILE A 125 3.04 5.48 -0.78
C ILE A 125 2.82 5.96 -2.22
N LYS A 126 3.81 6.58 -2.85
CA LYS A 126 3.76 6.91 -4.28
C LYS A 126 3.63 5.65 -5.15
N GLN A 127 4.39 4.59 -4.87
CA GLN A 127 4.29 3.34 -5.63
C GLN A 127 2.90 2.70 -5.49
N ILE A 128 2.35 2.69 -4.28
CA ILE A 128 0.97 2.25 -4.02
C ILE A 128 -0.02 3.10 -4.82
N ALA A 129 0.14 4.44 -4.81
CA ALA A 129 -0.72 5.34 -5.56
C ALA A 129 -0.67 5.06 -7.08
N LEU A 130 0.52 4.87 -7.65
CA LEU A 130 0.70 4.50 -9.05
C LEU A 130 -0.01 3.18 -9.36
N SER A 131 0.17 2.17 -8.49
CA SER A 131 -0.41 0.85 -8.65
C SER A 131 -1.95 0.88 -8.61
N VAL A 132 -2.56 1.65 -7.69
CA VAL A 132 -4.02 1.81 -7.63
C VAL A 132 -4.54 2.61 -8.82
N LEU A 133 -3.86 3.69 -9.22
CA LEU A 133 -4.26 4.49 -10.38
C LEU A 133 -4.29 3.65 -11.68
N GLU A 134 -3.37 2.71 -11.86
CA GLU A 134 -3.40 1.81 -13.00
C GLU A 134 -4.67 0.91 -13.00
N ILE A 135 -5.12 0.45 -11.82
CA ILE A 135 -6.38 -0.28 -11.71
C ILE A 135 -7.56 0.63 -12.05
N LEU A 136 -7.56 1.87 -11.55
CA LEU A 136 -8.62 2.83 -11.85
C LEU A 136 -8.67 3.18 -13.33
N VAL A 137 -7.53 3.31 -14.02
CA VAL A 137 -7.48 3.49 -15.49
C VAL A 137 -8.18 2.32 -16.18
N TYR A 138 -7.89 1.08 -15.78
CA TYR A 138 -8.55 -0.10 -16.33
C TYR A 138 -10.08 -0.06 -16.10
N LEU A 139 -10.55 0.30 -14.90
CA LEU A 139 -11.98 0.41 -14.59
C LEU A 139 -12.68 1.50 -15.42
N GLN A 140 -12.00 2.63 -15.66
CA GLN A 140 -12.52 3.75 -16.43
C GLN A 140 -12.51 3.49 -17.95
N GLN A 141 -11.71 2.52 -18.42
CA GLN A 141 -11.63 2.13 -19.82
C GLN A 141 -12.62 1.03 -20.21
N GLN A 142 -13.47 0.55 -19.29
CA GLN A 142 -14.52 -0.39 -19.65
C GLN A 142 -15.57 0.28 -20.55
N ASP A 143 -16.31 -0.50 -21.35
CA ASP A 143 -17.38 0.01 -22.24
C ASP A 143 -18.33 0.98 -21.52
N LEU A 144 -18.67 0.67 -20.30
CA LEU A 144 -19.30 1.55 -19.34
C LEU A 144 -18.34 1.75 -18.16
N PRO A 145 -17.76 2.94 -18.01
CA PRO A 145 -16.81 3.22 -16.93
C PRO A 145 -17.36 2.82 -15.56
N ILE A 146 -16.53 2.14 -14.77
CA ILE A 146 -16.86 1.65 -13.44
C ILE A 146 -16.25 2.58 -12.42
N ILE A 147 -17.09 3.06 -11.49
CA ILE A 147 -16.70 3.84 -10.31
C ILE A 147 -16.79 2.90 -9.11
N HIS A 148 -15.70 2.74 -8.36
CA HIS A 148 -15.60 1.78 -7.25
C HIS A 148 -16.39 2.22 -6.01
N ARG A 149 -16.37 3.52 -5.66
CA ARG A 149 -17.13 4.19 -4.59
C ARG A 149 -16.69 3.83 -3.15
N ASP A 150 -15.88 2.80 -2.92
CA ASP A 150 -15.44 2.42 -1.58
C ASP A 150 -13.91 2.22 -1.52
N ILE A 151 -13.16 3.18 -2.09
CA ILE A 151 -11.70 3.18 -2.00
C ILE A 151 -11.30 3.72 -0.63
N LYS A 152 -10.73 2.84 0.19
CA LYS A 152 -10.23 3.11 1.54
C LYS A 152 -9.13 2.11 1.89
N PRO A 153 -8.35 2.33 2.95
CA PRO A 153 -7.26 1.42 3.32
C PRO A 153 -7.68 -0.05 3.44
N GLU A 154 -8.88 -0.33 3.94
CA GLU A 154 -9.39 -1.69 4.14
C GLU A 154 -9.60 -2.44 2.82
N ASN A 155 -9.93 -1.74 1.74
CA ASN A 155 -10.25 -2.30 0.43
C ASN A 155 -9.08 -2.29 -0.56
N ILE A 156 -7.89 -1.91 -0.12
CA ILE A 156 -6.65 -1.99 -0.88
C ILE A 156 -5.72 -2.98 -0.19
N LEU A 157 -5.35 -4.05 -0.88
CA LEU A 157 -4.31 -4.97 -0.42
C LEU A 157 -3.00 -4.60 -1.10
N VAL A 158 -1.87 -4.76 -0.40
CA VAL A 158 -0.54 -4.43 -0.96
C VAL A 158 0.45 -5.53 -0.60
N ASP A 159 1.09 -6.11 -1.62
CA ASP A 159 2.12 -7.12 -1.46
C ASP A 159 3.49 -6.52 -1.09
N GLU A 160 4.49 -7.38 -0.89
CA GLU A 160 5.86 -6.97 -0.52
C GLU A 160 6.56 -6.16 -1.64
N LYS A 161 6.08 -6.26 -2.88
CA LYS A 161 6.60 -5.52 -4.04
C LYS A 161 5.85 -4.20 -4.28
N LEU A 162 4.97 -3.82 -3.34
CA LEU A 162 4.10 -2.65 -3.43
C LEU A 162 3.09 -2.69 -4.59
N ASN A 163 2.77 -3.89 -5.11
CA ASN A 163 1.65 -4.04 -6.01
C ASN A 163 0.35 -3.95 -5.21
N ALA A 164 -0.53 -3.04 -5.62
CA ALA A 164 -1.84 -2.90 -5.01
C ALA A 164 -2.86 -3.81 -5.71
N TYR A 165 -3.79 -4.35 -4.92
CA TYR A 165 -4.97 -5.10 -5.38
C TYR A 165 -6.20 -4.39 -4.82
N LEU A 166 -7.20 -4.15 -5.67
CA LEU A 166 -8.44 -3.50 -5.28
C LEU A 166 -9.52 -4.55 -5.08
N VAL A 167 -10.16 -4.53 -3.92
CA VAL A 167 -11.16 -5.53 -3.50
C VAL A 167 -12.46 -4.86 -3.06
N ASP A 168 -13.52 -5.65 -2.94
CA ASP A 168 -14.85 -5.22 -2.48
C ASP A 168 -15.58 -4.25 -3.42
N PHE A 169 -16.19 -4.82 -4.45
CA PHE A 169 -16.97 -4.09 -5.46
C PHE A 169 -18.47 -3.95 -5.10
N GLY A 170 -18.86 -4.22 -3.86
CA GLY A 170 -20.26 -4.19 -3.42
C GLY A 170 -20.96 -2.84 -3.56
N LEU A 171 -20.22 -1.72 -3.56
CA LEU A 171 -20.73 -0.38 -3.81
C LEU A 171 -20.44 0.12 -5.23
N ALA A 172 -19.67 -0.63 -6.02
CA ALA A 172 -19.25 -0.20 -7.35
C ALA A 172 -20.44 0.01 -8.28
N LYS A 173 -20.29 0.93 -9.24
CA LYS A 173 -21.36 1.41 -10.08
C LYS A 173 -20.87 1.68 -11.51
N LEU A 174 -21.68 1.33 -12.48
CA LEU A 174 -21.50 1.79 -13.85
C LEU A 174 -21.81 3.29 -13.94
N GLN A 175 -21.00 4.06 -14.61
CA GLN A 175 -21.28 5.46 -14.90
C GLN A 175 -22.62 5.55 -15.64
N ASP A 176 -23.42 6.57 -15.39
CA ASP A 176 -24.76 6.82 -15.97
C ASP A 176 -25.94 6.03 -15.36
N THR A 177 -25.71 5.08 -14.44
CA THR A 177 -26.84 4.53 -13.68
C THR A 177 -27.27 5.48 -12.56
N LYS A 178 -28.57 5.56 -12.24
CA LYS A 178 -29.06 6.38 -11.12
C LYS A 178 -28.54 5.87 -9.78
N ILE A 179 -28.24 6.76 -8.84
CA ILE A 179 -27.87 6.38 -7.48
C ILE A 179 -29.17 5.97 -6.76
N ASP A 180 -29.26 4.75 -6.27
CA ASP A 180 -30.33 4.35 -5.35
C ASP A 180 -30.16 5.09 -4.02
N PHE A 181 -31.21 5.71 -3.52
CA PHE A 181 -31.19 6.41 -2.22
C PHE A 181 -30.72 5.54 -1.06
N SER A 182 -30.97 4.23 -1.11
CA SER A 182 -30.49 3.25 -0.12
C SER A 182 -28.95 3.10 -0.08
N THR A 183 -28.24 3.50 -1.14
CA THR A 183 -26.76 3.45 -1.21
C THR A 183 -26.10 4.80 -0.94
N LEU A 184 -26.87 5.88 -0.72
CA LEU A 184 -26.33 7.21 -0.40
C LEU A 184 -25.64 7.25 0.97
N VAL A 185 -26.00 6.35 1.90
CA VAL A 185 -25.45 6.33 3.27
C VAL A 185 -24.36 5.27 3.44
N ALA A 186 -24.09 4.46 2.41
CA ALA A 186 -23.28 3.24 2.52
C ALA A 186 -21.75 3.45 2.44
N GLY A 187 -21.25 4.66 2.19
CA GLY A 187 -19.81 4.93 2.11
C GLY A 187 -19.21 5.30 3.46
N THR A 188 -17.92 5.06 3.64
CA THR A 188 -17.19 5.46 4.85
C THR A 188 -16.99 6.97 4.87
N LEU A 189 -17.61 7.69 5.80
CA LEU A 189 -17.45 9.14 5.97
C LEU A 189 -15.96 9.52 5.97
N GLY A 190 -15.63 10.58 5.22
CA GLY A 190 -14.25 11.06 5.05
C GLY A 190 -13.54 10.52 3.81
N PHE A 191 -13.84 9.29 3.36
CA PHE A 191 -13.38 8.77 2.07
C PHE A 191 -14.39 9.04 0.95
N MET A 192 -15.67 9.19 1.30
CA MET A 192 -16.74 9.51 0.36
C MET A 192 -16.57 10.91 -0.21
N PRO A 193 -16.53 11.09 -1.55
CA PRO A 193 -16.39 12.40 -2.16
C PRO A 193 -17.64 13.28 -1.93
N PRO A 194 -17.48 14.61 -1.87
CA PRO A 194 -18.59 15.52 -1.59
C PRO A 194 -19.78 15.36 -2.54
N GLU A 195 -19.53 15.14 -3.84
CA GLU A 195 -20.60 14.91 -4.81
C GLU A 195 -21.46 13.70 -4.48
N GLU A 196 -20.89 12.66 -3.90
CA GLU A 196 -21.63 11.49 -3.44
C GLU A 196 -22.46 11.80 -2.20
N GLN A 197 -21.86 12.49 -1.21
CA GLN A 197 -22.53 12.88 0.04
C GLN A 197 -23.79 13.72 -0.22
N PHE A 198 -23.75 14.56 -1.27
CA PHE A 198 -24.86 15.44 -1.64
C PHE A 198 -25.77 14.86 -2.75
N GLY A 199 -25.58 13.59 -3.14
CA GLY A 199 -26.40 12.93 -4.15
C GLY A 199 -26.19 13.47 -5.58
N TYR A 200 -25.08 14.13 -5.83
CA TYR A 200 -24.75 14.59 -7.19
C TYR A 200 -24.21 13.41 -8.04
N ARG A 201 -24.18 13.65 -9.35
CA ARG A 201 -23.65 12.66 -10.30
C ARG A 201 -22.18 12.37 -10.02
N LEU A 202 -21.87 11.07 -9.88
CA LEU A 202 -20.50 10.59 -9.79
C LEU A 202 -19.82 10.63 -11.16
N THR A 203 -18.52 10.87 -11.13
CA THR A 203 -17.66 10.91 -12.30
C THR A 203 -16.40 10.08 -12.06
N GLU A 204 -15.58 9.89 -13.07
CA GLU A 204 -14.28 9.24 -12.96
C GLU A 204 -13.36 9.90 -11.91
N ALA A 205 -13.59 11.20 -11.63
CA ALA A 205 -12.87 11.94 -10.59
C ALA A 205 -13.32 11.60 -9.16
N SER A 206 -14.42 10.85 -8.98
CA SER A 206 -14.95 10.54 -7.65
C SER A 206 -14.02 9.59 -6.89
N ASP A 207 -13.55 8.50 -7.53
CA ASP A 207 -12.61 7.56 -6.92
C ASP A 207 -11.23 8.20 -6.63
N LEU A 208 -10.87 9.25 -7.37
CA LEU A 208 -9.62 9.98 -7.11
C LEU A 208 -9.63 10.70 -5.76
N TYR A 209 -10.79 11.22 -5.35
CA TYR A 209 -10.95 11.81 -4.01
C TYR A 209 -10.72 10.76 -2.92
N SER A 210 -11.36 9.61 -3.03
CA SER A 210 -11.24 8.51 -2.08
C SER A 210 -9.82 7.95 -2.01
N LEU A 211 -9.15 7.83 -3.16
CA LEU A 211 -7.73 7.47 -3.21
C LEU A 211 -6.86 8.54 -2.54
N GLY A 212 -7.06 9.81 -2.84
CA GLY A 212 -6.32 10.90 -2.20
C GLY A 212 -6.48 10.90 -0.68
N ALA A 213 -7.70 10.70 -0.18
CA ALA A 213 -8.00 10.56 1.25
C ALA A 213 -7.26 9.36 1.87
N THR A 214 -7.24 8.22 1.18
CA THR A 214 -6.50 7.01 1.59
C THR A 214 -5.00 7.30 1.71
N LEU A 215 -4.39 7.92 0.71
CA LEU A 215 -2.96 8.24 0.71
C LEU A 215 -2.60 9.24 1.83
N ILE A 216 -3.47 10.19 2.13
CA ILE A 216 -3.29 11.14 3.24
C ILE A 216 -3.33 10.39 4.58
N CYS A 217 -4.24 9.41 4.76
CA CYS A 217 -4.25 8.56 5.95
C CYS A 217 -2.92 7.80 6.12
N LEU A 218 -2.37 7.22 5.05
CA LEU A 218 -1.09 6.52 5.09
C LEU A 218 0.06 7.47 5.44
N LEU A 219 0.14 8.64 4.79
CA LEU A 219 1.18 9.64 5.02
C LEU A 219 1.18 10.20 6.45
N THR A 220 0.00 10.32 7.06
CA THR A 220 -0.17 10.85 8.42
C THR A 220 -0.22 9.76 9.48
N ASN A 221 -0.09 8.49 9.08
CA ASN A 221 -0.28 7.32 9.95
C ASN A 221 -1.61 7.39 10.74
N THR A 222 -2.66 7.92 10.11
CA THR A 222 -4.00 8.07 10.70
C THR A 222 -4.86 6.87 10.31
N ARG A 223 -5.51 6.24 11.31
CA ARG A 223 -6.44 5.12 11.04
C ARG A 223 -7.68 5.61 10.31
N SER A 224 -8.28 4.78 9.48
CA SER A 224 -9.49 5.10 8.71
C SER A 224 -10.63 5.63 9.58
N VAL A 225 -10.84 5.04 10.76
CA VAL A 225 -11.85 5.48 11.73
C VAL A 225 -11.59 6.87 12.33
N GLU A 226 -10.40 7.40 12.16
CA GLU A 226 -9.96 8.70 12.66
C GLU A 226 -9.79 9.76 11.57
N ILE A 227 -10.20 9.46 10.33
CA ILE A 227 -10.03 10.34 9.17
C ILE A 227 -10.64 11.74 9.39
N SER A 228 -11.68 11.86 10.20
CA SER A 228 -12.28 13.14 10.58
C SER A 228 -11.31 14.13 11.20
N LYS A 229 -10.25 13.65 11.87
CA LYS A 229 -9.17 14.48 12.43
C LYS A 229 -8.35 15.22 11.37
N LEU A 230 -8.40 14.73 10.12
CA LEU A 230 -7.69 15.29 8.97
C LEU A 230 -8.49 16.34 8.22
N ILE A 231 -9.77 16.50 8.55
CA ILE A 231 -10.74 17.34 7.84
C ILE A 231 -11.04 18.59 8.70
N ASP A 232 -10.99 19.77 8.09
CA ASP A 232 -11.33 21.04 8.76
C ASP A 232 -12.86 21.32 8.75
N ASP A 233 -13.28 22.35 9.47
CA ASP A 233 -14.69 22.77 9.58
C ASP A 233 -15.31 23.15 8.21
N LYS A 234 -14.48 23.36 7.18
CA LYS A 234 -14.90 23.60 5.79
C LYS A 234 -14.87 22.34 4.95
N TYR A 235 -14.80 21.15 5.57
CA TYR A 235 -14.70 19.86 4.90
C TYR A 235 -13.53 19.76 3.91
N ARG A 236 -12.36 20.33 4.27
CA ARG A 236 -11.12 20.23 3.48
C ARG A 236 -10.08 19.46 4.24
N PHE A 237 -9.31 18.63 3.54
CA PHE A 237 -8.16 17.95 4.14
C PHE A 237 -7.08 18.97 4.54
N ASN A 238 -6.72 18.97 5.83
CA ASN A 238 -5.67 19.80 6.39
C ASN A 238 -4.50 18.95 6.88
N PHE A 239 -3.79 18.31 5.94
CA PHE A 239 -2.63 17.48 6.26
C PHE A 239 -1.32 18.27 6.35
N GLN A 240 -1.30 19.55 5.99
CA GLN A 240 -0.11 20.41 6.12
C GLN A 240 0.34 20.61 7.56
N LYS A 241 -0.58 20.53 8.53
CA LYS A 241 -0.27 20.60 9.98
C LYS A 241 0.63 19.46 10.47
N PHE A 242 0.79 18.39 9.69
CA PHE A 242 1.56 17.21 10.09
C PHE A 242 3.04 17.26 9.69
N SER A 243 3.57 18.38 9.21
CA SER A 243 5.00 18.55 8.85
C SER A 243 5.58 17.35 8.09
N LEU A 244 4.82 16.86 7.11
CA LEU A 244 5.20 15.67 6.34
C LEU A 244 6.47 15.94 5.51
N PRO A 245 7.41 14.99 5.44
CA PRO A 245 8.65 15.12 4.68
C PRO A 245 8.39 14.89 3.17
N ILE A 246 7.41 15.59 2.60
CA ILE A 246 7.02 15.47 1.18
C ILE A 246 7.29 16.74 0.39
N SER A 247 7.57 16.59 -0.89
CA SER A 247 7.82 17.71 -1.79
C SER A 247 6.58 18.59 -1.98
N PRO A 248 6.76 19.89 -2.28
CA PRO A 248 5.64 20.77 -2.64
C PRO A 248 4.84 20.25 -3.83
N GLN A 249 5.50 19.61 -4.81
CA GLN A 249 4.87 19.04 -5.99
C GLN A 249 3.94 17.88 -5.61
N PHE A 250 4.40 16.96 -4.76
CA PHE A 250 3.58 15.84 -4.29
C PHE A 250 2.42 16.32 -3.41
N SER A 251 2.68 17.27 -2.52
CA SER A 251 1.62 17.93 -1.73
C SER A 251 0.55 18.61 -2.61
N THR A 252 0.96 19.25 -3.70
CA THR A 252 0.03 19.90 -4.65
C THR A 252 -0.79 18.88 -5.41
N TRP A 253 -0.15 17.76 -5.84
CA TRP A 253 -0.85 16.65 -6.48
C TRP A 253 -1.91 16.05 -5.55
N LEU A 254 -1.56 15.76 -4.28
CA LEU A 254 -2.50 15.25 -3.28
C LEU A 254 -3.68 16.20 -3.04
N ARG A 255 -3.41 17.51 -2.90
CA ARG A 255 -4.48 18.51 -2.73
C ARG A 255 -5.44 18.51 -3.91
N LYS A 256 -4.91 18.35 -5.14
CA LYS A 256 -5.76 18.26 -6.32
C LYS A 256 -6.61 17.00 -6.34
N MET A 257 -6.10 15.86 -5.82
CA MET A 257 -6.87 14.62 -5.67
C MET A 257 -8.09 14.81 -4.76
N VAL A 258 -7.92 15.48 -3.61
CA VAL A 258 -8.98 15.68 -2.60
C VAL A 258 -9.71 17.03 -2.73
N GLU A 259 -9.63 17.69 -3.86
CA GLU A 259 -10.38 18.93 -4.10
C GLU A 259 -11.89 18.66 -4.02
N ARG A 260 -12.64 19.51 -3.31
CA ARG A 260 -14.07 19.31 -3.08
C ARG A 260 -14.88 19.35 -4.38
N ASN A 261 -14.53 20.29 -5.26
CA ASN A 261 -15.15 20.39 -6.57
C ASN A 261 -14.51 19.39 -7.53
N SER A 262 -15.27 18.36 -7.93
CA SER A 262 -14.79 17.31 -8.85
C SER A 262 -14.22 17.89 -10.16
N LYS A 263 -14.74 19.02 -10.66
CA LYS A 263 -14.23 19.71 -11.87
C LYS A 263 -12.83 20.31 -11.69
N ARG A 264 -12.36 20.49 -10.44
CA ARG A 264 -11.02 21.00 -10.15
C ARG A 264 -10.01 19.89 -9.85
N ARG A 265 -10.48 18.65 -9.72
CA ARG A 265 -9.61 17.45 -9.61
C ARG A 265 -8.98 17.13 -10.97
N TYR A 266 -8.22 16.04 -11.03
CA TYR A 266 -7.92 15.39 -12.30
C TYR A 266 -9.22 14.82 -12.86
N PRO A 267 -9.48 14.96 -14.17
CA PRO A 267 -10.76 14.50 -14.74
C PRO A 267 -10.92 12.97 -14.70
N ASN A 268 -9.80 12.24 -14.77
CA ASN A 268 -9.75 10.78 -14.77
C ASN A 268 -8.45 10.25 -14.15
N ALA A 269 -8.37 8.93 -13.98
CA ALA A 269 -7.21 8.27 -13.38
C ALA A 269 -5.96 8.34 -14.27
N ALA A 270 -6.12 8.35 -15.59
CA ALA A 270 -4.98 8.42 -16.52
C ALA A 270 -4.22 9.74 -16.38
N GLU A 271 -4.94 10.86 -16.29
CA GLU A 271 -4.30 12.17 -16.08
C GLU A 271 -3.67 12.29 -14.70
N ALA A 272 -4.32 11.78 -13.65
CA ALA A 272 -3.74 11.74 -12.31
C ALA A 272 -2.45 10.90 -12.26
N LEU A 273 -2.46 9.74 -12.92
CA LEU A 273 -1.31 8.84 -13.06
C LEU A 273 -0.15 9.49 -13.81
N GLN A 274 -0.45 10.10 -14.95
CA GLN A 274 0.56 10.79 -15.77
C GLN A 274 1.19 11.95 -15.00
N ALA A 275 0.40 12.71 -14.25
CA ALA A 275 0.89 13.82 -13.44
C ALA A 275 1.76 13.33 -12.26
N LEU A 276 1.47 12.15 -11.68
CA LEU A 276 2.21 11.61 -10.54
C LEU A 276 3.59 11.05 -10.92
N LYS A 277 3.69 10.41 -12.09
CA LYS A 277 4.92 9.69 -12.52
C LYS A 277 6.21 10.50 -12.34
N PRO A 278 6.33 11.74 -12.82
CA PRO A 278 7.56 12.52 -12.74
C PRO A 278 7.83 13.14 -11.36
N ILE A 279 6.86 13.13 -10.44
CA ILE A 279 6.98 13.83 -9.15
C ILE A 279 7.97 13.09 -8.24
N GLN A 280 8.97 13.80 -7.75
CA GLN A 280 9.79 13.34 -6.62
C GLN A 280 9.01 13.57 -5.32
N VAL A 281 8.90 12.52 -4.50
CA VAL A 281 8.04 12.56 -3.30
C VAL A 281 8.69 13.32 -2.16
N ILE A 282 9.98 13.05 -1.89
CA ILE A 282 10.75 13.81 -0.91
C ILE A 282 11.30 15.04 -1.59
N GLY A 283 11.04 16.21 -1.00
CA GLY A 283 11.65 17.45 -1.46
C GLY A 283 13.15 17.41 -1.19
N THR A 284 13.95 17.46 -2.24
CA THR A 284 15.35 17.79 -2.09
C THR A 284 15.41 19.20 -1.51
N ASN A 285 15.67 19.31 -0.22
CA ASN A 285 16.21 20.55 0.33
C ASN A 285 17.60 20.66 -0.29
N SER A 286 17.69 21.35 -1.45
CA SER A 286 18.93 21.47 -2.23
C SER A 286 20.13 21.95 -1.39
N LYS A 287 19.88 22.63 -0.28
CA LYS A 287 20.89 22.98 0.71
C LYS A 287 21.32 21.80 1.60
N ILE A 288 20.39 20.92 2.00
CA ILE A 288 20.71 19.78 2.87
C ILE A 288 21.36 18.65 2.04
N ASP A 289 20.86 18.40 0.84
CA ASP A 289 21.45 17.36 -0.05
C ASP A 289 22.82 17.78 -0.56
N ASN A 290 23.04 19.06 -0.85
CA ASN A 290 24.37 19.59 -1.14
C ASN A 290 25.28 19.43 0.08
N LEU A 291 24.80 19.72 1.30
CA LEU A 291 25.56 19.51 2.53
C LEU A 291 25.87 18.02 2.78
N TRP A 292 24.88 17.13 2.59
CA TRP A 292 25.09 15.67 2.72
C TRP A 292 26.01 15.13 1.64
N SER A 293 25.90 15.60 0.40
CA SER A 293 26.83 15.23 -0.68
C SER A 293 28.26 15.75 -0.43
N GLU A 294 28.41 16.95 0.14
CA GLU A 294 29.71 17.46 0.58
C GLU A 294 30.28 16.67 1.77
N ILE A 295 29.45 16.34 2.76
CA ILE A 295 29.85 15.50 3.89
C ILE A 295 30.28 14.10 3.42
N GLN A 296 29.57 13.50 2.48
CA GLN A 296 29.93 12.21 1.89
C GLN A 296 31.23 12.32 1.07
N ARG A 297 31.43 13.38 0.28
CA ARG A 297 32.68 13.64 -0.43
C ARG A 297 33.84 13.85 0.54
N LEU A 298 33.67 14.61 1.60
CA LEU A 298 34.67 14.82 2.64
C LEU A 298 35.01 13.52 3.37
N LYS A 299 34.05 12.66 3.67
CA LYS A 299 34.29 11.32 4.26
C LYS A 299 35.12 10.45 3.31
N ILE A 300 34.80 10.44 2.01
CA ILE A 300 35.55 9.67 1.01
C ILE A 300 36.97 10.23 0.89
N LEU A 301 37.17 11.55 0.86
CA LEU A 301 38.48 12.20 0.80
C LEU A 301 39.31 11.93 2.07
N THR A 302 38.68 11.92 3.25
CA THR A 302 39.39 11.58 4.51
C THR A 302 39.82 10.11 4.51
N ILE A 303 38.99 9.18 4.05
CA ILE A 303 39.33 7.75 3.96
C ILE A 303 40.49 7.56 2.94
N LEU A 304 40.42 8.21 1.79
CA LEU A 304 41.47 8.16 0.78
C LEU A 304 42.75 8.83 1.29
N GLY A 305 42.64 9.94 2.02
CA GLY A 305 43.78 10.62 2.65
C GLY A 305 44.48 9.77 3.71
N ILE A 306 43.71 9.11 4.58
CA ILE A 306 44.25 8.18 5.60
C ILE A 306 44.91 6.97 4.91
N GLY A 307 44.32 6.43 3.85
CA GLY A 307 44.88 5.35 3.05
C GLY A 307 46.20 5.76 2.39
N ALA A 308 46.30 6.98 1.83
CA ALA A 308 47.53 7.50 1.21
C ALA A 308 48.63 7.72 2.24
N ILE A 309 48.31 8.26 3.43
CA ILE A 309 49.28 8.44 4.54
C ILE A 309 49.75 7.06 5.04
N GLY A 310 48.85 6.09 5.17
CA GLY A 310 49.21 4.72 5.55
C GLY A 310 50.14 4.05 4.53
N MET A 311 49.90 4.21 3.22
CA MET A 311 50.75 3.68 2.18
C MET A 311 52.12 4.38 2.15
N LEU A 312 52.14 5.71 2.35
CA LEU A 312 53.39 6.46 2.43
C LEU A 312 54.24 6.03 3.64
N ALA A 313 53.63 5.81 4.80
CA ALA A 313 54.30 5.31 6.00
C ALA A 313 54.89 3.90 5.77
N ILE A 314 54.16 3.00 5.10
CA ILE A 314 54.64 1.66 4.74
C ILE A 314 55.83 1.76 3.74
N LEU A 315 55.77 2.69 2.79
CA LEU A 315 56.83 2.90 1.82
C LEU A 315 58.10 3.42 2.51
N ILE A 316 57.98 4.37 3.45
CA ILE A 316 59.10 4.93 4.24
C ILE A 316 59.74 3.87 5.13
N THR A 317 58.91 3.03 5.81
CA THR A 317 59.42 1.93 6.64
C THR A 317 60.15 0.88 5.78
N ASN A 318 59.66 0.52 4.62
CA ASN A 318 60.37 -0.38 3.69
C ASN A 318 61.67 0.23 3.15
N LEU A 319 61.70 1.54 2.87
CA LEU A 319 62.95 2.22 2.45
C LEU A 319 63.99 2.24 3.58
N MET A 320 63.57 2.39 4.85
CA MET A 320 64.51 2.35 5.99
C MET A 320 65.03 0.93 6.28
N ILE A 321 64.27 -0.11 5.98
CA ILE A 321 64.69 -1.52 6.14
C ILE A 321 65.66 -1.94 5.03
N PHE A 322 65.63 -1.30 3.86
CA PHE A 322 66.48 -1.61 2.70
C PHE A 322 67.69 -0.66 2.54
N GLN A 323 68.11 0.07 3.58
CA GLN A 323 69.43 0.70 3.53
C GLN A 323 70.51 -0.38 3.69
N PRO A 324 71.43 -0.55 2.69
CA PRO A 324 72.52 -1.48 2.84
C PRO A 324 73.41 -1.00 3.97
N GLY A 325 73.55 -1.82 5.00
CA GLY A 325 74.37 -1.54 6.17
C GLY A 325 75.78 -1.17 5.80
N ASN A 326 76.21 -0.05 6.33
CA ASN A 326 77.64 0.32 6.33
C ASN A 326 78.45 -0.80 6.99
N ALA A 327 79.35 -1.40 6.22
CA ALA A 327 80.33 -2.35 6.70
C ALA A 327 81.16 -1.70 7.81
N VAL A 328 81.02 -2.24 9.01
CA VAL A 328 81.94 -1.89 10.12
C VAL A 328 83.23 -2.55 9.80
N LYS A 329 84.28 -1.75 9.53
CA LYS A 329 85.71 -2.17 9.47
C LYS A 329 86.07 -2.67 10.84
N SER A 330 86.45 -3.98 10.94
CA SER A 330 87.21 -4.53 12.06
C SER A 330 88.66 -4.04 12.01
N GLU A 331 89.00 -3.19 12.95
CA GLU A 331 90.41 -2.93 13.26
C GLU A 331 90.99 -4.05 14.09
N GLU A 332 92.09 -4.64 13.59
CA GLU A 332 93.04 -5.47 14.32
C GLU A 332 93.67 -4.73 15.48
N SER A 333 93.72 -5.36 16.65
CA SER A 333 94.68 -4.97 17.67
C SER A 333 95.41 -6.21 18.17
N GLN A 334 96.59 -6.22 17.83
CA GLN A 334 97.86 -6.76 18.29
C GLN A 334 97.91 -7.32 19.74
N ASN A 335 98.50 -8.51 19.75
CA ASN A 335 99.53 -8.98 20.67
C ASN A 335 99.61 -8.42 22.11
N TYR A 336 99.56 -9.34 23.03
CA TYR A 336 100.58 -9.43 24.10
C TYR A 336 100.87 -10.89 24.46
N GLN A 337 102.14 -11.34 24.22
CA GLN A 337 102.79 -12.48 24.83
C GLN A 337 103.09 -12.18 26.33
N ILE A 338 102.99 -13.20 27.18
CA ILE A 338 103.85 -13.35 28.32
C ILE A 338 104.05 -14.83 28.58
N GLN A 339 105.37 -15.21 28.61
CA GLN A 339 105.91 -16.41 29.21
C GLN A 339 106.32 -16.08 30.66
N PRO A 340 106.83 -17.06 31.39
CA PRO A 340 107.03 -18.44 31.23
C PRO A 340 106.06 -19.37 31.91
#